data_5801464db8f2cf1b17430e551a393d57
#
_entry.id   5801464db8f2cf1b17430e551a393d57
#
_cell.length_a   1.000
_cell.length_b   1.000
_cell.length_c   1.000
_cell.angle_alpha   90.00
_cell.angle_beta   90.00
_cell.angle_gamma   90.00
#
_symmetry.space_group_name_H-M   'P 1'
#
loop_
_entity.id
_entity.type
_entity.pdbx_description
1 polymer ?
#
loop_
_entity_poly.entity_id
_entity_poly.type
_entity_poly.pdbx_seq_one_letter_code
_entity_poly.pdbx_strand_id
1 'polypeptide(L)'
;FEMEGAPAVLFAIPLAIISSAVAIPSASSLLQLEREFVVYESTFSDILGIMIFNYALRQLESQQPLLGPEPLVSLGLQIIGVIVISLLITYVLFRLMQQIDHKVKFFLILALLILVYAFGKVLHLPALVTIFIFGIFLSNVKSLLPPFLRKTLDLEATEKELHEFHILTAESTFLVRTFFFLFFGFSIQLSDFTSTSPVLYGLLIFLAMFALRYVYFTATSLKLKPSPLVYMSPRGLISILLFLQLNEVNFINLEESPV
;
A
#
# COMPACT_ATOMS: atom_id res chain seq x y z
N PHE A 1 -6.47 11.69 -23.97
CA PHE A 1 -7.42 11.06 -23.02
C PHE A 1 -8.66 11.94 -22.96
N GLU A 2 -9.75 11.50 -23.59
CA GLU A 2 -11.06 12.17 -23.52
C GLU A 2 -11.88 11.68 -22.31
N MET A 3 -11.20 11.23 -21.24
CA MET A 3 -11.87 10.79 -20.03
C MET A 3 -12.10 11.99 -19.10
N GLU A 4 -13.34 12.29 -18.81
CA GLU A 4 -13.73 13.33 -17.88
C GLU A 4 -14.33 12.74 -16.60
N GLY A 5 -14.12 13.43 -15.47
CA GLY A 5 -14.77 13.11 -14.20
C GLY A 5 -14.20 11.90 -13.47
N ALA A 6 -15.06 11.03 -12.96
CA ALA A 6 -14.73 9.92 -12.09
C ALA A 6 -13.77 8.86 -12.70
N PRO A 7 -13.90 8.45 -13.98
CA PRO A 7 -12.94 7.56 -14.61
C PRO A 7 -11.51 8.12 -14.64
N ALA A 8 -11.33 9.40 -14.96
CA ALA A 8 -10.00 10.03 -14.97
C ALA A 8 -9.32 9.98 -13.60
N VAL A 9 -10.09 10.19 -12.51
CA VAL A 9 -9.58 10.07 -11.14
C VAL A 9 -9.12 8.65 -10.84
N LEU A 10 -9.90 7.64 -11.24
CA LEU A 10 -9.55 6.23 -11.03
C LEU A 10 -8.24 5.83 -11.73
N PHE A 11 -7.98 6.33 -12.95
CA PHE A 11 -6.72 6.10 -13.64
C PHE A 11 -5.55 6.89 -13.04
N ALA A 12 -5.80 8.03 -12.42
CA ALA A 12 -4.76 8.85 -11.79
C ALA A 12 -4.28 8.26 -10.45
N ILE A 13 -5.14 7.59 -9.68
CA ILE A 13 -4.79 7.05 -8.36
C ILE A 13 -3.61 6.07 -8.42
N PRO A 14 -3.58 5.02 -9.27
CA PRO A 14 -2.43 4.10 -9.36
C PRO A 14 -1.12 4.81 -9.73
N LEU A 15 -1.20 5.88 -10.53
CA LEU A 15 -0.05 6.71 -10.89
C LEU A 15 0.45 7.56 -9.72
N ALA A 16 -0.42 7.96 -8.80
CA ALA A 16 -0.05 8.74 -7.63
C ALA A 16 0.66 7.91 -6.54
N ILE A 17 0.41 6.59 -6.47
CA ILE A 17 0.93 5.71 -5.43
C ILE A 17 2.45 5.53 -5.55
N ILE A 18 3.17 5.74 -4.45
CA ILE A 18 4.60 5.49 -4.31
C ILE A 18 4.79 4.11 -3.70
N SER A 19 5.45 3.21 -4.42
CA SER A 19 5.64 1.82 -3.97
C SER A 19 6.63 1.70 -2.82
N SER A 20 6.17 1.29 -1.64
CA SER A 20 7.02 0.99 -0.49
C SER A 20 7.99 -0.18 -0.77
N ALA A 21 7.55 -1.17 -1.53
CA ALA A 21 8.38 -2.33 -1.90
C ALA A 21 9.65 -1.96 -2.67
N VAL A 22 9.66 -0.83 -3.38
CA VAL A 22 10.83 -0.33 -4.12
C VAL A 22 11.49 0.85 -3.38
N ALA A 23 10.69 1.76 -2.82
CA ALA A 23 11.18 2.97 -2.16
C ALA A 23 12.02 2.65 -0.91
N ILE A 24 11.55 1.75 -0.05
CA ILE A 24 12.21 1.43 1.23
C ILE A 24 13.62 0.86 1.02
N PRO A 25 13.84 -0.17 0.18
CA PRO A 25 15.20 -0.66 -0.09
C PRO A 25 16.10 0.40 -0.72
N SER A 26 15.55 1.23 -1.62
CA SER A 26 16.29 2.29 -2.31
C SER A 26 16.72 3.43 -1.36
N ALA A 27 15.97 3.64 -0.28
CA ALA A 27 16.28 4.65 0.73
C ALA A 27 17.35 4.22 1.74
N SER A 28 17.92 3.03 1.63
CA SER A 28 18.91 2.48 2.58
C SER A 28 20.19 3.34 2.70
N SER A 29 20.56 4.05 1.64
CA SER A 29 21.74 4.94 1.58
C SER A 29 21.46 6.38 2.01
N LEU A 30 20.22 6.75 2.32
CA LEU A 30 19.85 8.09 2.75
C LEU A 30 20.16 8.34 4.22
N LEU A 31 20.21 9.63 4.61
CA LEU A 31 20.28 10.02 6.02
C LEU A 31 19.04 9.49 6.77
N GLN A 32 19.21 9.25 8.06
CA GLN A 32 18.16 8.62 8.88
C GLN A 32 16.79 9.32 8.74
N LEU A 33 16.76 10.65 8.85
CA LEU A 33 15.51 11.42 8.76
C LEU A 33 14.85 11.31 7.37
N GLU A 34 15.63 11.36 6.30
CA GLU A 34 15.15 11.22 4.92
C GLU A 34 14.63 9.81 4.67
N ARG A 35 15.35 8.79 5.19
CA ARG A 35 14.95 7.39 5.11
C ARG A 35 13.63 7.15 5.83
N GLU A 36 13.48 7.64 7.07
CA GLU A 36 12.23 7.53 7.83
C GLU A 36 11.08 8.20 7.08
N PHE A 37 11.30 9.38 6.50
CA PHE A 37 10.30 10.05 5.67
C PHE A 37 9.85 9.18 4.49
N VAL A 38 10.79 8.60 3.73
CA VAL A 38 10.47 7.72 2.58
C VAL A 38 9.69 6.49 3.03
N VAL A 39 10.05 5.89 4.17
CA VAL A 39 9.33 4.73 4.74
C VAL A 39 7.88 5.10 5.04
N TYR A 40 7.65 6.19 5.76
CA TYR A 40 6.29 6.62 6.10
C TYR A 40 5.51 7.06 4.86
N GLU A 41 6.09 7.91 4.02
CA GLU A 41 5.44 8.41 2.81
C GLU A 41 4.99 7.26 1.90
N SER A 42 5.88 6.32 1.59
CA SER A 42 5.56 5.21 0.68
C SER A 42 4.55 4.23 1.30
N THR A 43 4.66 3.94 2.60
CA THR A 43 3.74 3.03 3.28
C THR A 43 2.33 3.63 3.37
N PHE A 44 2.21 4.90 3.75
CA PHE A 44 0.91 5.57 3.75
C PHE A 44 0.35 5.75 2.34
N SER A 45 1.21 6.00 1.35
CA SER A 45 0.81 6.09 -0.05
C SER A 45 0.19 4.79 -0.56
N ASP A 46 0.80 3.64 -0.26
CA ASP A 46 0.27 2.33 -0.61
C ASP A 46 -1.11 2.08 0.03
N ILE A 47 -1.23 2.34 1.34
CA ILE A 47 -2.46 2.08 2.09
C ILE A 47 -3.59 3.01 1.65
N LEU A 48 -3.34 4.32 1.67
CA LEU A 48 -4.35 5.33 1.31
C LEU A 48 -4.72 5.22 -0.17
N GLY A 49 -3.73 4.94 -1.03
CA GLY A 49 -3.95 4.77 -2.45
C GLY A 49 -4.93 3.63 -2.75
N ILE A 50 -4.73 2.46 -2.13
CA ILE A 50 -5.66 1.32 -2.28
C ILE A 50 -7.04 1.63 -1.69
N MET A 51 -7.10 2.31 -0.53
CA MET A 51 -8.38 2.67 0.07
C MET A 51 -9.17 3.65 -0.78
N ILE A 52 -8.52 4.71 -1.28
CA ILE A 52 -9.14 5.71 -2.13
C ILE A 52 -9.54 5.10 -3.48
N PHE A 53 -8.71 4.22 -4.04
CA PHE A 53 -9.02 3.50 -5.28
C PHE A 53 -10.28 2.65 -5.14
N ASN A 54 -10.33 1.79 -4.10
CA ASN A 54 -11.50 0.93 -3.86
C ASN A 54 -12.75 1.74 -3.54
N TYR A 55 -12.61 2.87 -2.86
CA TYR A 55 -13.71 3.80 -2.64
C TYR A 55 -14.21 4.39 -3.95
N ALA A 56 -13.31 4.96 -4.76
CA ALA A 56 -13.66 5.56 -6.04
C ALA A 56 -14.30 4.56 -7.02
N LEU A 57 -13.79 3.31 -7.02
CA LEU A 57 -14.34 2.23 -7.82
C LEU A 57 -15.80 1.93 -7.45
N ARG A 58 -16.09 1.79 -6.14
CA ARG A 58 -17.46 1.54 -5.65
C ARG A 58 -18.41 2.69 -5.96
N GLN A 59 -17.94 3.94 -5.82
CA GLN A 59 -18.77 5.10 -6.14
C GLN A 59 -19.13 5.13 -7.62
N LEU A 60 -18.18 4.76 -8.49
CA LEU A 60 -18.42 4.69 -9.92
C LEU A 60 -19.41 3.55 -10.27
N GLU A 61 -19.23 2.36 -9.70
CA GLU A 61 -20.12 1.21 -9.88
C GLU A 61 -21.57 1.52 -9.41
N SER A 62 -21.71 2.29 -8.33
CA SER A 62 -23.01 2.69 -7.77
C SER A 62 -23.57 3.98 -8.38
N GLN A 63 -22.89 4.58 -9.36
CA GLN A 63 -23.25 5.84 -10.00
C GLN A 63 -23.43 6.99 -9.00
N GLN A 64 -22.67 6.98 -7.91
CA GLN A 64 -22.71 8.02 -6.88
C GLN A 64 -21.58 9.04 -7.07
N PRO A 65 -21.75 10.29 -6.63
CA PRO A 65 -20.70 11.29 -6.74
C PRO A 65 -19.48 10.92 -5.89
N LEU A 66 -18.28 11.15 -6.43
CA LEU A 66 -17.02 10.92 -5.70
C LEU A 66 -16.82 11.88 -4.53
N LEU A 67 -17.31 13.10 -4.67
CA LEU A 67 -17.15 14.19 -3.71
C LEU A 67 -18.52 14.69 -3.24
N GLY A 68 -18.64 14.85 -1.94
CA GLY A 68 -19.84 15.35 -1.28
C GLY A 68 -19.75 15.14 0.23
N PRO A 69 -20.59 15.78 1.04
CA PRO A 69 -20.53 15.61 2.49
C PRO A 69 -20.84 14.17 2.92
N GLU A 70 -21.86 13.54 2.36
CA GLU A 70 -22.23 12.15 2.70
C GLU A 70 -21.16 11.12 2.32
N PRO A 71 -20.63 11.11 1.06
CA PRO A 71 -19.52 10.23 0.69
C PRO A 71 -18.27 10.42 1.54
N LEU A 72 -17.89 11.65 1.87
CA LEU A 72 -16.70 11.91 2.70
C LEU A 72 -16.87 11.44 4.15
N VAL A 73 -18.05 11.62 4.74
CA VAL A 73 -18.38 11.12 6.07
C VAL A 73 -18.36 9.59 6.08
N SER A 74 -18.94 8.94 5.06
CA SER A 74 -18.91 7.48 4.94
C SER A 74 -17.49 6.94 4.82
N LEU A 75 -16.62 7.58 4.05
CA LEU A 75 -15.20 7.25 3.95
C LEU A 75 -14.50 7.39 5.32
N GLY A 76 -14.75 8.49 6.03
CA GLY A 76 -14.19 8.72 7.37
C GLY A 76 -14.61 7.63 8.37
N LEU A 77 -15.89 7.27 8.40
CA LEU A 77 -16.41 6.19 9.24
C LEU A 77 -15.82 4.82 8.88
N GLN A 78 -15.65 4.54 7.58
CA GLN A 78 -14.98 3.32 7.13
C GLN A 78 -13.53 3.26 7.61
N ILE A 79 -12.77 4.34 7.51
CA ILE A 79 -11.38 4.40 7.99
C ILE A 79 -11.32 4.12 9.50
N ILE A 80 -12.16 4.78 10.29
CA ILE A 80 -12.21 4.58 11.75
C ILE A 80 -12.60 3.14 12.08
N GLY A 81 -13.64 2.61 11.45
CA GLY A 81 -14.10 1.24 11.65
C GLY A 81 -13.00 0.20 11.35
N VAL A 82 -12.27 0.41 10.25
CA VAL A 82 -11.15 -0.44 9.87
C VAL A 82 -10.02 -0.39 10.90
N ILE A 83 -9.68 0.79 11.40
CA ILE A 83 -8.64 0.92 12.44
C ILE A 83 -9.05 0.16 13.70
N VAL A 84 -10.29 0.30 14.15
CA VAL A 84 -10.80 -0.39 15.36
C VAL A 84 -10.77 -1.92 15.17
N ILE A 85 -11.29 -2.42 14.05
CA ILE A 85 -11.28 -3.85 13.72
C ILE A 85 -9.83 -4.37 13.61
N SER A 86 -8.94 -3.60 12.99
CA SER A 86 -7.54 -3.95 12.82
C SER A 86 -6.81 -4.05 14.16
N LEU A 87 -7.08 -3.16 15.12
CA LEU A 87 -6.51 -3.24 16.46
C LEU A 87 -7.00 -4.50 17.21
N LEU A 88 -8.27 -4.86 17.05
CA LEU A 88 -8.83 -6.07 17.66
C LEU A 88 -8.19 -7.33 17.06
N ILE A 89 -8.09 -7.42 15.74
CA ILE A 89 -7.43 -8.54 15.04
C ILE A 89 -5.95 -8.60 15.44
N THR A 90 -5.26 -7.46 15.50
CA THR A 90 -3.86 -7.36 15.95
C THR A 90 -3.68 -7.94 17.36
N TYR A 91 -4.56 -7.59 18.28
CA TYR A 91 -4.54 -8.14 19.64
C TYR A 91 -4.71 -9.67 19.64
N VAL A 92 -5.68 -10.17 18.87
CA VAL A 92 -5.92 -11.63 18.76
C VAL A 92 -4.70 -12.35 18.15
N LEU A 93 -4.15 -11.84 17.06
CA LEU A 93 -2.96 -12.41 16.41
C LEU A 93 -1.75 -12.42 17.34
N PHE A 94 -1.55 -11.34 18.09
CA PHE A 94 -0.47 -11.25 19.08
C PHE A 94 -0.63 -12.27 20.20
N ARG A 95 -1.86 -12.47 20.72
CA ARG A 95 -2.14 -13.50 21.73
C ARG A 95 -1.92 -14.91 21.19
N LEU A 96 -2.33 -15.17 19.94
CA LEU A 96 -2.06 -16.47 19.27
C LEU A 96 -0.56 -16.71 19.11
N MET A 97 0.19 -15.69 18.68
CA MET A 97 1.64 -15.78 18.53
C MET A 97 2.34 -16.24 19.82
N GLN A 98 1.86 -15.77 20.98
CA GLN A 98 2.42 -16.14 22.28
C GLN A 98 2.04 -17.53 22.76
N GLN A 99 0.92 -18.08 22.30
CA GLN A 99 0.45 -19.40 22.69
C GLN A 99 1.06 -20.53 21.85
N ILE A 100 1.69 -20.18 20.73
CA ILE A 100 2.27 -21.15 19.80
C ILE A 100 3.75 -21.33 20.15
N ASP A 101 4.08 -22.46 20.71
CA ASP A 101 5.46 -22.83 21.07
C ASP A 101 6.00 -23.91 20.11
N HIS A 102 6.04 -23.60 18.82
CA HIS A 102 6.54 -24.51 17.79
C HIS A 102 7.63 -23.86 16.93
N LYS A 103 8.57 -24.68 16.45
CA LYS A 103 9.68 -24.23 15.56
C LYS A 103 9.19 -23.58 14.25
N VAL A 104 7.95 -23.83 13.85
CA VAL A 104 7.33 -23.32 12.61
C VAL A 104 6.33 -22.19 12.85
N LYS A 105 6.29 -21.60 14.05
CA LYS A 105 5.31 -20.57 14.42
C LYS A 105 5.26 -19.36 13.45
N PHE A 106 6.39 -18.98 12.90
CA PHE A 106 6.47 -17.84 11.98
C PHE A 106 5.73 -18.10 10.66
N PHE A 107 5.83 -19.31 10.12
CA PHE A 107 5.05 -19.71 8.95
C PHE A 107 3.56 -19.75 9.26
N LEU A 108 3.17 -20.17 10.46
CA LEU A 108 1.78 -20.16 10.88
C LEU A 108 1.24 -18.74 11.02
N ILE A 109 2.04 -17.82 11.57
CA ILE A 109 1.66 -16.40 11.66
C ILE A 109 1.53 -15.80 10.25
N LEU A 110 2.45 -16.09 9.35
CA LEU A 110 2.37 -15.65 7.96
C LEU A 110 1.11 -16.19 7.28
N ALA A 111 0.80 -17.48 7.47
CA ALA A 111 -0.42 -18.08 6.95
C ALA A 111 -1.68 -17.44 7.54
N LEU A 112 -1.70 -17.12 8.84
CA LEU A 112 -2.80 -16.39 9.48
C LEU A 112 -2.95 -14.97 8.92
N LEU A 113 -1.86 -14.27 8.65
CA LEU A 113 -1.91 -12.95 8.02
C LEU A 113 -2.48 -13.01 6.59
N ILE A 114 -2.08 -14.03 5.81
CA ILE A 114 -2.65 -14.29 4.48
C ILE A 114 -4.15 -14.61 4.60
N LEU A 115 -4.55 -15.39 5.59
CA LEU A 115 -5.94 -15.70 5.87
C LEU A 115 -6.75 -14.43 6.23
N VAL A 116 -6.22 -13.58 7.12
CA VAL A 116 -6.81 -12.28 7.47
C VAL A 116 -6.96 -11.41 6.24
N TYR A 117 -5.95 -11.38 5.36
CA TYR A 117 -6.03 -10.68 4.09
C TYR A 117 -7.16 -11.22 3.19
N ALA A 118 -7.22 -12.54 3.03
CA ALA A 118 -8.23 -13.19 2.20
C ALA A 118 -9.65 -12.95 2.71
N PHE A 119 -9.89 -13.13 4.01
CA PHE A 119 -11.18 -12.83 4.64
C PHE A 119 -11.52 -11.34 4.57
N GLY A 120 -10.56 -10.46 4.82
CA GLY A 120 -10.75 -9.03 4.68
C GLY A 120 -11.20 -8.64 3.27
N LYS A 121 -10.61 -9.26 2.24
CA LYS A 121 -11.02 -9.04 0.85
C LYS A 121 -12.46 -9.49 0.59
N VAL A 122 -12.86 -10.65 1.12
CA VAL A 122 -14.24 -11.17 0.99
C VAL A 122 -15.24 -10.25 1.69
N LEU A 123 -14.90 -9.70 2.85
CA LEU A 123 -15.72 -8.77 3.61
C LEU A 123 -15.63 -7.31 3.13
N HIS A 124 -14.92 -7.07 2.04
CA HIS A 124 -14.65 -5.72 1.49
C HIS A 124 -13.96 -4.77 2.51
N LEU A 125 -13.22 -5.32 3.46
CA LEU A 125 -12.41 -4.57 4.41
C LEU A 125 -11.00 -4.34 3.82
N PRO A 126 -10.37 -3.18 4.05
CA PRO A 126 -9.00 -2.93 3.62
C PRO A 126 -8.00 -3.72 4.50
N ALA A 127 -7.87 -5.01 4.22
CA ALA A 127 -7.08 -5.96 4.99
C ALA A 127 -5.59 -5.57 5.11
N LEU A 128 -5.05 -4.81 4.15
CA LEU A 128 -3.68 -4.29 4.21
C LEU A 128 -3.47 -3.32 5.39
N VAL A 129 -4.49 -2.56 5.76
CA VAL A 129 -4.44 -1.71 6.96
C VAL A 129 -4.26 -2.56 8.22
N THR A 130 -4.96 -3.67 8.30
CA THR A 130 -4.85 -4.60 9.44
C THR A 130 -3.44 -5.18 9.55
N ILE A 131 -2.86 -5.61 8.43
CA ILE A 131 -1.48 -6.14 8.38
C ILE A 131 -0.48 -5.05 8.77
N PHE A 132 -0.67 -3.83 8.29
CA PHE A 132 0.18 -2.69 8.63
C PHE A 132 0.12 -2.34 10.13
N ILE A 133 -1.08 -2.27 10.71
CA ILE A 133 -1.27 -2.01 12.15
C ILE A 133 -0.63 -3.12 12.97
N PHE A 134 -0.77 -4.39 12.55
CA PHE A 134 -0.09 -5.51 13.18
C PHE A 134 1.43 -5.37 13.11
N GLY A 135 1.99 -4.97 11.97
CA GLY A 135 3.43 -4.72 11.80
C GLY A 135 3.93 -3.59 12.70
N ILE A 136 3.22 -2.46 12.76
CA ILE A 136 3.55 -1.34 13.67
C ILE A 136 3.50 -1.80 15.13
N PHE A 137 2.46 -2.55 15.49
CA PHE A 137 2.32 -3.07 16.85
C PHE A 137 3.50 -3.98 17.24
N LEU A 138 3.87 -4.93 16.36
CA LEU A 138 5.01 -5.81 16.59
C LEU A 138 6.32 -5.03 16.73
N SER A 139 6.55 -4.06 15.87
CA SER A 139 7.77 -3.23 15.92
C SER A 139 7.85 -2.35 17.17
N ASN A 140 6.72 -2.07 17.83
CA ASN A 140 6.61 -1.18 18.97
C ASN A 140 6.01 -1.88 20.22
N VAL A 141 6.10 -3.19 20.28
CA VAL A 141 5.49 -4.01 21.34
C VAL A 141 5.84 -3.52 22.74
N LYS A 142 7.10 -3.16 22.97
CA LYS A 142 7.56 -2.63 24.27
C LYS A 142 6.88 -1.31 24.65
N SER A 143 6.59 -0.44 23.70
CA SER A 143 6.00 0.88 23.94
C SER A 143 4.48 0.83 24.05
N LEU A 144 3.86 0.03 23.20
CA LEU A 144 2.40 -0.03 23.06
C LEU A 144 1.71 -0.94 24.07
N LEU A 145 2.44 -1.90 24.67
CA LEU A 145 1.86 -2.79 25.68
C LEU A 145 1.60 -2.07 27.00
N PRO A 146 0.39 -2.19 27.54
CA PRO A 146 0.07 -1.70 28.87
C PRO A 146 0.95 -2.35 29.96
N PRO A 147 1.28 -1.65 31.06
CA PRO A 147 2.18 -2.15 32.08
C PRO A 147 1.78 -3.49 32.72
N PHE A 148 0.47 -3.77 32.80
CA PHE A 148 -0.02 -5.03 33.36
C PHE A 148 0.23 -6.24 32.45
N LEU A 149 0.27 -6.05 31.12
CA LEU A 149 0.59 -7.09 30.15
C LEU A 149 2.11 -7.31 30.01
N ARG A 150 2.92 -6.30 30.27
CA ARG A 150 4.39 -6.42 30.26
C ARG A 150 4.92 -7.41 31.31
N LYS A 151 4.23 -7.53 32.45
CA LYS A 151 4.64 -8.42 33.54
C LYS A 151 4.46 -9.92 33.22
N THR A 152 3.60 -10.25 32.26
CA THR A 152 3.28 -11.63 31.87
C THR A 152 4.06 -12.09 30.66
N LEU A 153 4.89 -11.22 30.07
CA LEU A 153 5.59 -11.43 28.83
C LEU A 153 7.11 -11.50 29.04
N ASP A 154 7.73 -12.51 28.50
CA ASP A 154 9.17 -12.55 28.33
C ASP A 154 9.54 -11.66 27.12
N LEU A 155 9.91 -10.42 27.42
CA LEU A 155 10.23 -9.42 26.40
C LEU A 155 11.50 -9.74 25.64
N GLU A 156 12.48 -10.43 26.26
CA GLU A 156 13.73 -10.80 25.59
C GLU A 156 13.51 -11.94 24.58
N ALA A 157 12.76 -12.97 24.98
CA ALA A 157 12.36 -14.03 24.06
C ALA A 157 11.53 -13.47 22.89
N THR A 158 10.59 -12.57 23.19
CA THR A 158 9.75 -11.92 22.17
C THR A 158 10.58 -11.11 21.17
N GLU A 159 11.62 -10.38 21.59
CA GLU A 159 12.48 -9.62 20.68
C GLU A 159 13.26 -10.50 19.72
N LYS A 160 13.83 -11.60 20.23
CA LYS A 160 14.53 -12.57 19.38
C LYS A 160 13.59 -13.14 18.32
N GLU A 161 12.40 -13.52 18.72
CA GLU A 161 11.38 -14.04 17.83
C GLU A 161 10.93 -13.02 16.77
N LEU A 162 10.75 -11.77 17.15
CA LEU A 162 10.42 -10.68 16.23
C LEU A 162 11.54 -10.45 15.22
N HIS A 163 12.80 -10.56 15.64
CA HIS A 163 13.94 -10.43 14.73
C HIS A 163 13.96 -11.55 13.69
N GLU A 164 13.75 -12.80 14.10
CA GLU A 164 13.67 -13.95 13.19
C GLU A 164 12.48 -13.82 12.23
N PHE A 165 11.32 -13.38 12.73
CA PHE A 165 10.14 -13.11 11.88
C PHE A 165 10.39 -11.99 10.87
N HIS A 166 11.11 -10.94 11.28
CA HIS A 166 11.49 -9.84 10.38
C HIS A 166 12.38 -10.32 9.24
N ILE A 167 13.37 -11.15 9.52
CA ILE A 167 14.25 -11.74 8.50
C ILE A 167 13.42 -12.57 7.52
N LEU A 168 12.60 -13.48 8.02
CA LEU A 168 11.76 -14.35 7.19
C LEU A 168 10.82 -13.55 6.28
N THR A 169 10.18 -12.51 6.82
CA THR A 169 9.28 -11.66 6.02
C THR A 169 10.03 -10.83 4.99
N ALA A 170 11.23 -10.34 5.31
CA ALA A 170 12.07 -9.60 4.37
C ALA A 170 12.52 -10.47 3.20
N GLU A 171 12.98 -11.70 3.46
CA GLU A 171 13.37 -12.67 2.43
C GLU A 171 12.19 -13.09 1.56
N SER A 172 11.05 -13.40 2.18
CA SER A 172 9.82 -13.74 1.46
C SER A 172 9.35 -12.59 0.56
N THR A 173 9.41 -11.36 1.05
CA THR A 173 9.06 -10.16 0.29
C THR A 173 9.99 -9.96 -0.90
N PHE A 174 11.30 -10.20 -0.70
CA PHE A 174 12.27 -10.14 -1.79
C PHE A 174 11.95 -11.15 -2.90
N LEU A 175 11.67 -12.40 -2.55
CA LEU A 175 11.32 -13.45 -3.49
C LEU A 175 10.04 -13.09 -4.28
N VAL A 176 8.95 -12.77 -3.57
CA VAL A 176 7.66 -12.44 -4.21
C VAL A 176 7.82 -11.26 -5.16
N ARG A 177 8.50 -10.19 -4.72
CA ARG A 177 8.77 -9.02 -5.55
C ARG A 177 9.58 -9.36 -6.80
N THR A 178 10.64 -10.16 -6.62
CA THR A 178 11.53 -10.56 -7.73
C THR A 178 10.77 -11.35 -8.79
N PHE A 179 10.01 -12.37 -8.37
CA PHE A 179 9.16 -13.13 -9.28
C PHE A 179 8.10 -12.29 -9.97
N PHE A 180 7.45 -11.38 -9.23
CA PHE A 180 6.46 -10.49 -9.81
C PHE A 180 7.05 -9.65 -10.94
N PHE A 181 8.17 -8.96 -10.71
CA PHE A 181 8.78 -8.12 -11.74
C PHE A 181 9.35 -8.92 -12.89
N LEU A 182 9.81 -10.15 -12.64
CA LEU A 182 10.27 -11.06 -13.70
C LEU A 182 9.09 -11.46 -14.60
N PHE A 183 7.98 -11.91 -14.03
CA PHE A 183 6.78 -12.26 -14.81
C PHE A 183 6.17 -11.05 -15.50
N PHE A 184 6.11 -9.92 -14.82
CA PHE A 184 5.63 -8.67 -15.42
C PHE A 184 6.50 -8.24 -16.59
N GLY A 185 7.84 -8.27 -16.45
CA GLY A 185 8.76 -7.97 -17.54
C GLY A 185 8.61 -8.93 -18.74
N PHE A 186 8.35 -10.21 -18.46
CA PHE A 186 8.09 -11.21 -19.50
C PHE A 186 6.76 -10.96 -20.24
N SER A 187 5.76 -10.39 -19.56
CA SER A 187 4.46 -10.09 -20.19
C SER A 187 4.46 -8.86 -21.08
N ILE A 188 5.50 -8.02 -21.01
CA ILE A 188 5.61 -6.80 -21.82
C ILE A 188 6.00 -7.20 -23.26
N GLN A 189 5.20 -6.74 -24.23
CA GLN A 189 5.51 -6.90 -25.63
C GLN A 189 6.35 -5.72 -26.13
N LEU A 190 7.54 -6.02 -26.69
CA LEU A 190 8.43 -4.98 -27.24
C LEU A 190 7.79 -4.21 -28.41
N SER A 191 6.81 -4.80 -29.10
CA SER A 191 6.02 -4.15 -30.14
C SER A 191 5.26 -2.92 -29.63
N ASP A 192 4.87 -2.90 -28.33
CA ASP A 192 4.09 -1.80 -27.76
C ASP A 192 4.88 -0.49 -27.68
N PHE A 193 6.22 -0.61 -27.66
CA PHE A 193 7.13 0.55 -27.66
C PHE A 193 7.43 1.09 -29.06
N THR A 194 6.97 0.43 -30.12
CA THR A 194 7.20 0.91 -31.50
C THR A 194 6.23 2.03 -31.90
N SER A 195 5.09 2.15 -31.22
CA SER A 195 4.14 3.22 -31.45
C SER A 195 4.52 4.48 -30.67
N THR A 196 4.60 5.61 -31.37
CA THR A 196 5.06 6.90 -30.81
C THR A 196 4.10 7.45 -29.74
N SER A 197 2.79 7.24 -29.90
CA SER A 197 1.78 7.82 -29.03
C SER A 197 1.87 7.34 -27.55
N PRO A 198 1.88 6.03 -27.24
CA PRO A 198 1.99 5.57 -25.85
C PRO A 198 3.29 6.00 -25.17
N VAL A 199 4.40 6.01 -25.91
CA VAL A 199 5.71 6.43 -25.40
C VAL A 199 5.67 7.93 -25.05
N LEU A 200 5.10 8.77 -25.91
CA LEU A 200 4.98 10.20 -25.67
C LEU A 200 4.09 10.49 -24.47
N TYR A 201 2.91 9.84 -24.37
CA TYR A 201 2.02 10.00 -23.20
C TYR A 201 2.68 9.51 -21.91
N GLY A 202 3.37 8.38 -21.95
CA GLY A 202 4.11 7.88 -20.80
C GLY A 202 5.19 8.87 -20.31
N LEU A 203 5.91 9.48 -21.24
CA LEU A 203 6.92 10.50 -20.93
C LEU A 203 6.27 11.76 -20.33
N LEU A 204 5.17 12.22 -20.89
CA LEU A 204 4.44 13.39 -20.37
C LEU A 204 3.91 13.15 -18.95
N ILE A 205 3.32 11.98 -18.70
CA ILE A 205 2.85 11.58 -17.36
C ILE A 205 4.04 11.54 -16.37
N PHE A 206 5.15 10.93 -16.77
CA PHE A 206 6.35 10.87 -15.94
C PHE A 206 6.87 12.27 -15.59
N LEU A 207 6.99 13.16 -16.57
CA LEU A 207 7.43 14.54 -16.35
C LEU A 207 6.46 15.33 -15.46
N ALA A 208 5.15 15.16 -15.67
CA ALA A 208 4.12 15.80 -14.83
C ALA A 208 4.21 15.34 -13.37
N MET A 209 4.34 14.03 -13.13
CA MET A 209 4.50 13.50 -11.77
C MET A 209 5.78 14.01 -11.09
N PHE A 210 6.87 14.07 -11.84
CA PHE A 210 8.14 14.58 -11.34
C PHE A 210 8.05 16.08 -11.02
N ALA A 211 7.43 16.88 -11.89
CA ALA A 211 7.22 18.29 -11.69
C ALA A 211 6.33 18.58 -10.46
N LEU A 212 5.21 17.84 -10.31
CA LEU A 212 4.33 17.94 -9.14
C LEU A 212 5.08 17.63 -7.85
N ARG A 213 5.90 16.58 -7.86
CA ARG A 213 6.71 16.21 -6.69
C ARG A 213 7.76 17.28 -6.35
N TYR A 214 8.43 17.81 -7.36
CA TYR A 214 9.37 18.90 -7.17
C TYR A 214 8.70 20.15 -6.57
N VAL A 215 7.54 20.53 -7.11
CA VAL A 215 6.72 21.65 -6.58
C VAL A 215 6.30 21.38 -5.14
N TYR A 216 5.86 20.16 -4.83
CA TYR A 216 5.48 19.76 -3.47
C TYR A 216 6.61 19.99 -2.48
N PHE A 217 7.82 19.47 -2.76
CA PHE A 217 8.95 19.63 -1.85
C PHE A 217 9.48 21.06 -1.74
N THR A 218 9.36 21.87 -2.79
CA THR A 218 9.76 23.27 -2.76
C THR A 218 8.73 24.17 -2.07
N ALA A 219 7.45 23.86 -2.22
CA ALA A 219 6.35 24.61 -1.59
C ALA A 219 6.17 24.25 -0.11
N THR A 220 6.44 23.00 0.26
CA THR A 220 6.32 22.53 1.63
C THR A 220 7.61 22.84 2.37
N SER A 221 7.53 23.72 3.39
CA SER A 221 8.70 24.11 4.24
C SER A 221 9.17 22.95 5.15
N LEU A 222 9.26 21.75 4.61
CA LEU A 222 9.87 20.62 5.29
C LEU A 222 11.35 20.91 5.47
N LYS A 223 11.89 20.71 6.67
CA LYS A 223 13.33 20.85 6.98
C LYS A 223 14.19 19.80 6.27
N LEU A 224 13.63 19.11 5.28
CA LEU A 224 14.27 18.10 4.46
C LEU A 224 14.77 18.70 3.16
N LYS A 225 15.95 18.29 2.72
CA LYS A 225 16.45 18.72 1.41
C LYS A 225 15.59 18.09 0.30
N PRO A 226 15.10 18.87 -0.68
CA PRO A 226 14.32 18.32 -1.79
C PRO A 226 15.05 17.20 -2.55
N SER A 227 16.32 17.37 -2.84
CA SER A 227 17.21 16.33 -3.35
C SER A 227 17.81 15.56 -2.16
N PRO A 228 17.70 14.25 -2.05
CA PRO A 228 17.32 13.24 -3.06
C PRO A 228 15.85 12.83 -3.06
N LEU A 229 14.99 13.35 -2.17
CA LEU A 229 13.61 12.88 -1.96
C LEU A 229 12.71 13.02 -3.20
N VAL A 230 12.96 14.03 -4.04
CA VAL A 230 12.22 14.22 -5.30
C VAL A 230 12.36 13.00 -6.22
N TYR A 231 13.51 12.33 -6.20
CA TYR A 231 13.80 11.16 -7.02
C TYR A 231 13.27 9.85 -6.41
N MET A 232 12.93 9.85 -5.12
CA MET A 232 12.45 8.68 -4.38
C MET A 232 10.93 8.50 -4.50
N SER A 233 10.44 8.36 -5.73
CA SER A 233 9.01 8.11 -6.00
C SER A 233 8.80 6.97 -6.99
N PRO A 234 9.33 5.77 -6.73
CA PRO A 234 9.15 4.65 -7.65
C PRO A 234 7.70 4.21 -7.68
N ARG A 235 7.26 3.77 -8.86
CA ARG A 235 6.01 3.05 -9.05
C ARG A 235 6.32 1.54 -9.00
N GLY A 236 5.36 0.75 -8.59
CA GLY A 236 5.62 -0.67 -8.38
C GLY A 236 4.41 -1.57 -8.46
N LEU A 237 4.50 -2.66 -7.74
CA LEU A 237 3.54 -3.77 -7.76
C LEU A 237 2.10 -3.31 -7.56
N ILE A 238 1.83 -2.43 -6.59
CA ILE A 238 0.47 -1.97 -6.29
C ILE A 238 -0.11 -1.18 -7.46
N SER A 239 0.65 -0.25 -8.05
CA SER A 239 0.21 0.50 -9.22
C SER A 239 -0.17 -0.42 -10.39
N ILE A 240 0.65 -1.44 -10.66
CA ILE A 240 0.40 -2.41 -11.73
C ILE A 240 -0.84 -3.24 -11.43
N LEU A 241 -1.00 -3.75 -10.20
CA LEU A 241 -2.17 -4.53 -9.80
C LEU A 241 -3.47 -3.73 -9.89
N LEU A 242 -3.46 -2.46 -9.51
CA LEU A 242 -4.64 -1.60 -9.63
C LEU A 242 -5.00 -1.31 -11.10
N PHE A 243 -4.00 -1.14 -11.98
CA PHE A 243 -4.26 -1.05 -13.42
C PHE A 243 -4.84 -2.33 -13.99
N LEU A 244 -4.34 -3.51 -13.58
CA LEU A 244 -4.92 -4.79 -14.00
C LEU A 244 -6.37 -4.94 -13.51
N GLN A 245 -6.67 -4.49 -12.28
CA GLN A 245 -8.03 -4.49 -11.75
C GLN A 245 -8.96 -3.57 -12.55
N LEU A 246 -8.49 -2.42 -13.03
CA LEU A 246 -9.26 -1.54 -13.92
C LEU A 246 -9.61 -2.20 -15.26
N ASN A 247 -8.71 -3.00 -15.83
CA ASN A 247 -8.98 -3.73 -17.06
C ASN A 247 -10.04 -4.82 -16.91
N GLU A 248 -10.15 -5.44 -15.71
CA GLU A 248 -11.19 -6.45 -15.43
C GLU A 248 -12.59 -5.81 -15.29
N VAL A 249 -12.66 -4.59 -14.81
CA VAL A 249 -13.89 -3.81 -14.75
C VAL A 249 -14.07 -3.15 -16.12
N ASN A 250 -14.94 -3.73 -16.97
CA ASN A 250 -15.21 -3.28 -18.34
C ASN A 250 -15.70 -1.82 -18.41
N PHE A 251 -14.83 -0.85 -18.11
CA PHE A 251 -15.12 0.58 -18.26
C PHE A 251 -15.36 0.99 -19.71
N ILE A 252 -14.91 0.17 -20.68
CA ILE A 252 -15.07 0.43 -22.11
C ILE A 252 -16.56 0.33 -22.54
N ASN A 253 -17.39 -0.38 -21.77
CA ASN A 253 -18.83 -0.51 -22.10
C ASN A 253 -19.73 0.59 -21.50
N LEU A 254 -19.20 1.54 -20.75
CA LEU A 254 -20.01 2.65 -20.20
C LEU A 254 -20.17 3.81 -21.19
N GLU A 255 -19.43 3.83 -22.30
CA GLU A 255 -19.58 4.83 -23.37
C GLU A 255 -20.64 4.46 -24.43
N GLU A 256 -21.17 3.22 -24.42
CA GLU A 256 -22.17 2.75 -25.38
C GLU A 256 -23.60 2.63 -24.82
N SER A 257 -23.94 3.23 -23.69
CA SER A 257 -25.36 3.34 -23.34
C SER A 257 -25.95 4.58 -24.00
N PRO A 258 -26.71 4.46 -25.10
CA PRO A 258 -27.43 5.59 -25.65
C PRO A 258 -28.50 6.03 -24.63
N VAL A 259 -28.56 7.34 -24.38
CA VAL A 259 -29.63 8.02 -23.66
C VAL A 259 -30.96 7.80 -24.40
#